data_71302ec838ad61df1d73da81a66f25a2
#
_entry.id   71302ec838ad61df1d73da81a66f25a2
#
_cell.length_a   1.000
_cell.length_b   1.000
_cell.length_c   1.000
_cell.angle_alpha   90.00
_cell.angle_beta   90.00
_cell.angle_gamma   90.00
#
_symmetry.space_group_name_H-M   'P 1'
#
loop_
_entity.id
_entity.type
_entity.pdbx_description
1 polymer ?
#
loop_
_entity_poly.entity_id
_entity_poly.type
_entity_poly.pdbx_seq_one_letter_code
_entity_poly.pdbx_strand_id
1 'polypeptide(L)'
;HPHLKTATIKARYTNGAGGLKAGLDKLCQECAEAVQKGSECIVITDKPDEGPDSPAIPSLLAVGAVHHHLIKVGLRSKASIVVESASAFSTHHFAVLIGYGASAVCPWLALETARKWRSSTKVEKQMSTGKLPLMSQQDVQRNLKNAINKGLKKILSKMGISLITSYHGAQIFEAYGIGPELIDVAFKGTVSRIGGLTLDELAAETKMFVDSAFPGESETMDKLKISGMYQVKPNGEYHGNNQEMSKLLHKAIGLGGDAPDAESYKLYEEHRNTRPATCLRDRLDIX
;
A
#
# COMPACT_ATOMS: atom_id res chain seq x y z
N HIS A 1 26.08 0.41 9.14
CA HIS A 1 26.89 0.11 10.32
C HIS A 1 28.32 -0.23 9.86
N PRO A 2 29.37 0.30 10.51
CA PRO A 2 30.75 0.15 10.01
C PRO A 2 31.23 -1.31 9.96
N HIS A 3 30.59 -2.19 10.71
CA HIS A 3 30.95 -3.60 10.75
C HIS A 3 30.03 -4.50 9.93
N LEU A 4 29.06 -3.94 9.21
CA LEU A 4 28.09 -4.72 8.44
C LEU A 4 28.28 -4.43 6.95
N LYS A 5 28.76 -5.43 6.21
CA LYS A 5 28.97 -5.30 4.77
C LYS A 5 27.62 -5.28 4.05
N THR A 6 27.28 -4.12 3.48
CA THR A 6 25.98 -3.85 2.89
C THR A 6 26.07 -3.59 1.39
N ALA A 7 25.15 -4.14 0.62
CA ALA A 7 24.96 -3.82 -0.80
C ALA A 7 23.57 -3.24 -0.99
N THR A 8 23.49 -2.14 -1.74
CA THR A 8 22.19 -1.53 -2.12
C THR A 8 21.93 -1.84 -3.59
N ILE A 9 20.76 -2.40 -3.87
CA ILE A 9 20.40 -2.87 -5.21
C ILE A 9 19.05 -2.26 -5.57
N LYS A 10 18.98 -1.69 -6.78
CA LYS A 10 17.78 -1.01 -7.28
C LYS A 10 16.73 -2.03 -7.74
N ALA A 11 15.53 -1.92 -7.20
CA ALA A 11 14.37 -2.73 -7.60
C ALA A 11 13.58 -1.95 -8.66
N ARG A 12 14.16 -1.85 -9.85
CA ARG A 12 13.54 -1.12 -10.96
C ARG A 12 13.69 -1.95 -12.24
N TYR A 13 12.86 -1.66 -13.24
CA TYR A 13 12.89 -2.40 -14.50
C TYR A 13 12.67 -1.47 -15.68
N THR A 14 13.02 -1.92 -16.89
CA THR A 14 12.76 -1.16 -18.11
C THR A 14 11.33 -1.43 -18.58
N ASN A 15 10.58 -0.37 -18.82
CA ASN A 15 9.19 -0.46 -19.25
C ASN A 15 9.10 -1.21 -20.61
N GLY A 16 8.05 -2.02 -20.75
CA GLY A 16 7.82 -2.80 -21.98
C GLY A 16 7.47 -4.26 -21.70
N ALA A 17 7.10 -4.98 -22.75
CA ALA A 17 6.70 -6.39 -22.65
C ALA A 17 7.83 -7.23 -22.05
N GLY A 18 7.51 -8.02 -21.02
CA GLY A 18 8.49 -8.85 -20.34
C GLY A 18 9.49 -8.08 -19.47
N GLY A 19 9.41 -6.74 -19.43
CA GLY A 19 10.36 -5.90 -18.70
C GLY A 19 10.37 -6.16 -17.20
N LEU A 20 9.21 -6.34 -16.59
CA LEU A 20 9.11 -6.66 -15.17
C LEU A 20 9.77 -7.99 -14.85
N LYS A 21 9.54 -9.01 -15.69
CA LYS A 21 10.17 -10.33 -15.49
C LYS A 21 11.70 -10.22 -15.58
N ALA A 22 12.20 -9.55 -16.62
CA ALA A 22 13.64 -9.35 -16.81
C ALA A 22 14.26 -8.55 -15.65
N GLY A 23 13.57 -7.51 -15.19
CA GLY A 23 14.01 -6.71 -14.04
C GLY A 23 14.06 -7.52 -12.75
N LEU A 24 13.07 -8.38 -12.55
CA LEU A 24 13.00 -9.24 -11.37
C LEU A 24 14.14 -10.28 -11.37
N ASP A 25 14.38 -10.89 -12.53
CA ASP A 25 15.49 -11.87 -12.68
C ASP A 25 16.84 -11.19 -12.41
N LYS A 26 17.04 -9.99 -12.98
CA LYS A 26 18.26 -9.19 -12.75
C LYS A 26 18.41 -8.85 -11.27
N LEU A 27 17.36 -8.39 -10.62
CA LEU A 27 17.37 -8.07 -9.18
C LEU A 27 17.80 -9.28 -8.36
N CYS A 28 17.20 -10.45 -8.63
CA CYS A 28 17.52 -11.69 -7.92
C CYS A 28 18.98 -12.08 -8.11
N GLN A 29 19.49 -11.99 -9.33
CA GLN A 29 20.87 -12.31 -9.65
C GLN A 29 21.83 -11.35 -8.93
N GLU A 30 21.59 -10.03 -9.02
CA GLU A 30 22.46 -9.03 -8.38
C GLU A 30 22.50 -9.22 -6.86
N CYS A 31 21.36 -9.56 -6.25
CA CYS A 31 21.31 -9.85 -4.81
C CYS A 31 22.14 -11.09 -4.46
N ALA A 32 22.03 -12.17 -5.24
CA ALA A 32 22.80 -13.39 -5.02
C ALA A 32 24.30 -13.13 -5.17
N GLU A 33 24.70 -12.38 -6.22
CA GLU A 33 26.10 -12.02 -6.43
C GLU A 33 26.67 -11.19 -5.26
N ALA A 34 25.89 -10.23 -4.76
CA ALA A 34 26.30 -9.41 -3.63
C ALA A 34 26.56 -10.26 -2.39
N VAL A 35 25.67 -11.23 -2.11
CA VAL A 35 25.85 -12.16 -0.98
C VAL A 35 27.08 -13.05 -1.19
N GLN A 36 27.30 -13.56 -2.40
CA GLN A 36 28.50 -14.36 -2.74
C GLN A 36 29.79 -13.57 -2.52
N LYS A 37 29.76 -12.25 -2.80
CA LYS A 37 30.89 -11.34 -2.56
C LYS A 37 31.02 -10.92 -1.09
N GLY A 38 30.20 -11.52 -0.20
CA GLY A 38 30.31 -11.35 1.24
C GLY A 38 29.43 -10.27 1.84
N SER A 39 28.43 -9.75 1.11
CA SER A 39 27.47 -8.83 1.71
C SER A 39 26.58 -9.56 2.72
N GLU A 40 26.45 -9.00 3.91
CA GLU A 40 25.67 -9.54 5.03
C GLU A 40 24.30 -8.87 5.12
N CYS A 41 24.12 -7.78 4.37
CA CYS A 41 22.86 -7.03 4.33
C CYS A 41 22.62 -6.55 2.91
N ILE A 42 21.47 -6.91 2.36
CA ILE A 42 21.03 -6.46 1.04
C ILE A 42 19.92 -5.41 1.26
N VAL A 43 20.14 -4.20 0.75
CA VAL A 43 19.10 -3.15 0.74
C VAL A 43 18.47 -3.13 -0.65
N ILE A 44 17.19 -3.49 -0.72
CA ILE A 44 16.39 -3.42 -1.94
C ILE A 44 15.70 -2.06 -1.92
N THR A 45 15.95 -1.21 -2.91
CA THR A 45 15.40 0.15 -2.91
C THR A 45 14.62 0.44 -4.18
N ASP A 46 13.47 1.09 -4.03
CA ASP A 46 12.64 1.59 -5.14
C ASP A 46 12.91 3.08 -5.44
N LYS A 47 13.85 3.71 -4.74
CA LYS A 47 14.14 5.14 -4.96
C LYS A 47 14.51 5.40 -6.42
N PRO A 48 13.91 6.43 -7.01
CA PRO A 48 14.21 6.76 -8.40
C PRO A 48 15.60 7.35 -8.57
N ASP A 49 16.29 6.93 -9.61
CA ASP A 49 17.50 7.58 -10.12
C ASP A 49 17.22 8.25 -11.45
N GLU A 50 16.22 7.76 -12.16
CA GLU A 50 15.89 8.13 -13.53
C GLU A 50 14.38 8.41 -13.63
N GLY A 51 13.96 8.85 -14.79
CA GLY A 51 12.57 9.26 -15.02
C GLY A 51 11.57 8.08 -15.12
N PRO A 52 10.42 8.35 -15.73
CA PRO A 52 9.30 7.41 -15.77
C PRO A 52 9.56 6.12 -16.55
N ASP A 53 10.60 6.07 -17.37
CA ASP A 53 10.91 4.89 -18.19
C ASP A 53 11.46 3.72 -17.40
N SER A 54 11.80 3.94 -16.13
CA SER A 54 12.30 2.89 -15.23
C SER A 54 11.38 2.77 -14.01
N PRO A 55 10.21 2.15 -14.14
CA PRO A 55 9.29 1.98 -13.01
C PRO A 55 9.87 1.08 -11.93
N ALA A 56 9.36 1.25 -10.71
CA ALA A 56 9.77 0.41 -9.57
C ALA A 56 9.09 -0.96 -9.66
N ILE A 57 9.85 -2.00 -9.35
CA ILE A 57 9.28 -3.34 -9.09
C ILE A 57 8.46 -3.21 -7.78
N PRO A 58 7.19 -3.65 -7.74
CA PRO A 58 6.43 -3.61 -6.48
C PRO A 58 7.22 -4.23 -5.33
N SER A 59 7.33 -3.51 -4.21
CA SER A 59 8.27 -3.86 -3.14
C SER A 59 8.04 -5.26 -2.57
N LEU A 60 6.78 -5.67 -2.42
CA LEU A 60 6.48 -7.00 -1.90
C LEU A 60 6.90 -8.10 -2.88
N LEU A 61 6.69 -7.88 -4.18
CA LEU A 61 7.15 -8.79 -5.23
C LEU A 61 8.68 -8.91 -5.22
N ALA A 62 9.37 -7.77 -5.12
CA ALA A 62 10.84 -7.73 -5.07
C ALA A 62 11.39 -8.52 -3.88
N VAL A 63 10.85 -8.26 -2.67
CA VAL A 63 11.28 -8.93 -1.45
C VAL A 63 11.02 -10.44 -1.53
N GLY A 64 9.81 -10.83 -1.93
CA GLY A 64 9.44 -12.24 -2.02
C GLY A 64 10.29 -13.00 -3.03
N ALA A 65 10.52 -12.41 -4.21
CA ALA A 65 11.33 -13.04 -5.26
C ALA A 65 12.77 -13.20 -4.80
N VAL A 66 13.38 -12.16 -4.22
CA VAL A 66 14.75 -12.23 -3.72
C VAL A 66 14.85 -13.26 -2.58
N HIS A 67 13.90 -13.25 -1.64
CA HIS A 67 13.85 -14.21 -0.53
C HIS A 67 13.87 -15.66 -1.05
N HIS A 68 12.96 -15.99 -1.97
CA HIS A 68 12.85 -17.35 -2.51
C HIS A 68 14.03 -17.71 -3.41
N HIS A 69 14.55 -16.76 -4.18
CA HIS A 69 15.74 -16.98 -5.01
C HIS A 69 16.95 -17.31 -4.14
N LEU A 70 17.18 -16.53 -3.07
CA LEU A 70 18.31 -16.80 -2.16
C LEU A 70 18.17 -18.14 -1.44
N ILE A 71 16.93 -18.60 -1.15
CA ILE A 71 16.70 -19.96 -0.62
C ILE A 71 17.13 -20.99 -1.66
N LYS A 72 16.65 -20.81 -2.91
CA LYS A 72 16.91 -21.75 -4.01
C LYS A 72 18.40 -21.93 -4.27
N VAL A 73 19.20 -20.87 -4.16
CA VAL A 73 20.67 -20.95 -4.38
C VAL A 73 21.48 -21.15 -3.10
N GLY A 74 20.83 -21.42 -1.96
CA GLY A 74 21.50 -21.74 -0.70
C GLY A 74 22.17 -20.57 0.00
N LEU A 75 21.75 -19.34 -0.30
CA LEU A 75 22.40 -18.13 0.24
C LEU A 75 21.55 -17.37 1.27
N ARG A 76 20.29 -17.76 1.46
CA ARG A 76 19.33 -16.94 2.26
C ARG A 76 19.81 -16.68 3.70
N SER A 77 20.44 -17.66 4.34
CA SER A 77 20.89 -17.54 5.73
C SER A 77 22.12 -16.64 5.89
N LYS A 78 22.79 -16.28 4.79
CA LYS A 78 24.02 -15.47 4.82
C LYS A 78 23.77 -13.97 4.85
N ALA A 79 22.54 -13.50 4.56
CA ALA A 79 22.28 -12.08 4.49
C ALA A 79 20.86 -11.72 4.94
N SER A 80 20.74 -10.56 5.57
CA SER A 80 19.47 -9.92 5.88
C SER A 80 18.96 -9.14 4.67
N ILE A 81 17.65 -9.03 4.53
CA ILE A 81 17.01 -8.22 3.50
C ILE A 81 16.38 -6.99 4.16
N VAL A 82 16.80 -5.82 3.73
CA VAL A 82 16.20 -4.53 4.13
C VAL A 82 15.50 -3.97 2.90
N VAL A 83 14.29 -3.47 3.07
CA VAL A 83 13.57 -2.86 1.95
C VAL A 83 13.37 -1.37 2.21
N GLU A 84 13.71 -0.56 1.22
CA GLU A 84 13.52 0.88 1.22
C GLU A 84 12.44 1.17 0.18
N SER A 85 11.24 1.54 0.66
CA SER A 85 10.03 1.53 -0.18
C SER A 85 9.23 2.81 -0.09
N ALA A 86 8.80 3.32 -1.25
CA ALA A 86 7.82 4.40 -1.38
C ALA A 86 6.40 3.90 -1.09
N SER A 87 6.10 2.62 -1.35
CA SER A 87 4.74 2.09 -1.30
C SER A 87 4.34 1.56 0.08
N ALA A 88 5.26 1.50 1.05
CA ALA A 88 4.97 0.99 2.39
C ALA A 88 4.48 2.14 3.31
N PHE A 89 3.18 2.19 3.59
CA PHE A 89 2.62 3.25 4.44
C PHE A 89 1.55 2.76 5.44
N SER A 90 0.99 1.57 5.27
CA SER A 90 0.00 1.01 6.22
C SER A 90 0.65 -0.11 7.04
N THR A 91 0.11 -0.38 8.23
CA THR A 91 0.60 -1.47 9.09
C THR A 91 0.61 -2.81 8.33
N HIS A 92 -0.42 -3.05 7.50
CA HIS A 92 -0.49 -4.28 6.69
C HIS A 92 0.70 -4.39 5.74
N HIS A 93 1.10 -3.30 5.07
CA HIS A 93 2.26 -3.30 4.17
C HIS A 93 3.53 -3.76 4.88
N PHE A 94 3.76 -3.27 6.10
CA PHE A 94 4.93 -3.68 6.90
C PHE A 94 4.82 -5.15 7.32
N ALA A 95 3.62 -5.58 7.71
CA ALA A 95 3.41 -6.98 8.11
C ALA A 95 3.71 -7.95 6.96
N VAL A 96 3.20 -7.68 5.75
CA VAL A 96 3.46 -8.58 4.61
C VAL A 96 4.92 -8.55 4.17
N LEU A 97 5.57 -7.38 4.17
CA LEU A 97 7.00 -7.30 3.83
C LEU A 97 7.85 -8.13 4.80
N ILE A 98 7.57 -8.03 6.10
CA ILE A 98 8.26 -8.84 7.13
C ILE A 98 7.93 -10.32 6.92
N GLY A 99 6.66 -10.64 6.69
CA GLY A 99 6.21 -12.02 6.49
C GLY A 99 6.87 -12.70 5.28
N TYR A 100 7.21 -11.94 4.25
CA TYR A 100 7.87 -12.47 3.06
C TYR A 100 9.39 -12.27 3.08
N GLY A 101 9.98 -11.88 4.22
CA GLY A 101 11.41 -11.99 4.43
C GLY A 101 12.17 -10.72 4.74
N ALA A 102 11.53 -9.55 4.77
CA ALA A 102 12.23 -8.31 5.12
C ALA A 102 12.59 -8.29 6.61
N SER A 103 13.86 -8.06 6.92
CA SER A 103 14.34 -7.89 8.30
C SER A 103 14.10 -6.47 8.81
N ALA A 104 14.07 -5.50 7.91
CA ALA A 104 13.76 -4.11 8.23
C ALA A 104 13.10 -3.44 7.02
N VAL A 105 12.28 -2.43 7.30
CA VAL A 105 11.59 -1.64 6.26
C VAL A 105 11.83 -0.16 6.50
N CYS A 106 12.32 0.54 5.49
CA CYS A 106 12.45 2.00 5.50
C CYS A 106 11.38 2.60 4.58
N PRO A 107 10.27 3.12 5.13
CA PRO A 107 9.21 3.74 4.31
C PRO A 107 9.57 5.18 3.99
N TRP A 108 10.55 5.37 3.09
CA TRP A 108 11.15 6.69 2.88
C TRP A 108 10.14 7.75 2.46
N LEU A 109 9.18 7.40 1.59
CA LEU A 109 8.19 8.37 1.12
C LEU A 109 7.15 8.70 2.20
N ALA A 110 6.74 7.72 3.01
CA ALA A 110 5.82 7.97 4.12
C ALA A 110 6.48 8.87 5.18
N LEU A 111 7.78 8.66 5.45
CA LEU A 111 8.54 9.51 6.36
C LEU A 111 8.67 10.94 5.83
N GLU A 112 8.93 11.09 4.53
CA GLU A 112 9.00 12.42 3.89
C GLU A 112 7.63 13.10 3.86
N THR A 113 6.57 12.33 3.58
CA THR A 113 5.19 12.83 3.62
C THR A 113 4.84 13.35 5.02
N ALA A 114 5.20 12.60 6.06
CA ALA A 114 4.98 13.00 7.44
C ALA A 114 5.73 14.31 7.76
N ARG A 115 6.98 14.42 7.29
CA ARG A 115 7.80 15.62 7.45
C ARG A 115 7.15 16.85 6.78
N LYS A 116 6.69 16.67 5.52
CA LYS A 116 6.03 17.74 4.76
C LYS A 116 4.67 18.12 5.39
N TRP A 117 3.91 17.13 5.86
CA TRP A 117 2.63 17.37 6.56
C TRP A 117 2.85 18.29 7.75
N ARG A 118 3.89 18.03 8.57
CA ARG A 118 4.22 18.86 9.74
C ARG A 118 4.44 20.33 9.36
N SER A 119 5.05 20.57 8.21
CA SER A 119 5.40 21.92 7.74
C SER A 119 4.31 22.58 6.91
N SER A 120 3.14 21.96 6.79
CA SER A 120 2.02 22.57 6.04
C SER A 120 1.40 23.70 6.85
N THR A 121 0.95 24.75 6.14
CA THR A 121 0.31 25.93 6.72
C THR A 121 -0.86 25.55 7.64
N LYS A 122 -1.64 24.54 7.24
CA LYS A 122 -2.77 24.04 8.02
C LYS A 122 -2.33 23.52 9.39
N VAL A 123 -1.28 22.71 9.41
CA VAL A 123 -0.77 22.10 10.66
C VAL A 123 -0.12 23.18 11.55
N GLU A 124 0.64 24.08 10.96
CA GLU A 124 1.24 25.20 11.70
C GLU A 124 0.16 26.04 12.40
N LYS A 125 -0.93 26.35 11.68
CA LYS A 125 -2.07 27.07 12.26
C LYS A 125 -2.73 26.27 13.39
N GLN A 126 -2.86 24.94 13.24
CA GLN A 126 -3.44 24.10 14.30
C GLN A 126 -2.56 24.05 15.55
N MET A 127 -1.24 24.06 15.37
CA MET A 127 -0.31 24.10 16.50
C MET A 127 -0.34 25.48 17.19
N SER A 128 -0.37 26.58 16.42
CA SER A 128 -0.40 27.93 16.99
C SER A 128 -1.68 28.22 17.76
N THR A 129 -2.79 27.55 17.38
CA THR A 129 -4.10 27.68 18.08
C THR A 129 -4.30 26.64 19.17
N GLY A 130 -3.31 25.79 19.45
CA GLY A 130 -3.40 24.76 20.50
C GLY A 130 -4.27 23.54 20.13
N LYS A 131 -4.73 23.44 18.89
CA LYS A 131 -5.52 22.30 18.43
C LYS A 131 -4.66 21.05 18.23
N LEU A 132 -3.36 21.25 18.01
CA LEU A 132 -2.37 20.19 17.95
C LEU A 132 -1.22 20.54 18.90
N PRO A 133 -0.60 19.54 19.52
CA PRO A 133 0.60 19.82 20.33
C PRO A 133 1.76 20.32 19.46
N LEU A 134 2.64 21.06 20.05
CA LEU A 134 3.87 21.50 19.36
C LEU A 134 4.74 20.27 19.08
N MET A 135 5.14 20.09 17.84
CA MET A 135 5.93 18.94 17.39
C MET A 135 6.95 19.39 16.36
N SER A 136 8.15 18.85 16.45
CA SER A 136 9.16 18.99 15.40
C SER A 136 8.85 18.00 14.25
N GLN A 137 9.51 18.17 13.12
CA GLN A 137 9.43 17.21 12.01
C GLN A 137 9.89 15.81 12.46
N GLN A 138 10.93 15.78 13.29
CA GLN A 138 11.48 14.53 13.85
C GLN A 138 10.48 13.85 14.78
N ASP A 139 9.72 14.61 15.57
CA ASP A 139 8.67 14.07 16.45
C ASP A 139 7.59 13.39 15.62
N VAL A 140 7.16 14.00 14.52
CA VAL A 140 6.13 13.43 13.66
C VAL A 140 6.61 12.13 13.02
N GLN A 141 7.85 12.10 12.52
CA GLN A 141 8.43 10.87 11.96
C GLN A 141 8.56 9.78 13.03
N ARG A 142 8.98 10.14 14.24
CA ARG A 142 9.07 9.20 15.38
C ARG A 142 7.68 8.67 15.74
N ASN A 143 6.65 9.53 15.73
CA ASN A 143 5.28 9.14 16.03
C ASN A 143 4.73 8.18 14.97
N LEU A 144 5.03 8.42 13.69
CA LEU A 144 4.66 7.50 12.61
C LEU A 144 5.30 6.12 12.83
N LYS A 145 6.61 6.09 13.12
CA LYS A 145 7.33 4.84 13.42
C LYS A 145 6.70 4.12 14.61
N ASN A 146 6.39 4.87 15.67
CA ASN A 146 5.78 4.28 16.88
C ASN A 146 4.39 3.70 16.58
N ALA A 147 3.60 4.39 15.76
CA ALA A 147 2.26 3.91 15.36
C ALA A 147 2.36 2.59 14.58
N ILE A 148 3.29 2.52 13.62
CA ILE A 148 3.55 1.29 12.86
C ILE A 148 3.98 0.16 13.79
N ASN A 149 4.93 0.43 14.70
CA ASN A 149 5.42 -0.55 15.66
C ASN A 149 4.31 -1.08 16.58
N LYS A 150 3.41 -0.19 17.05
CA LYS A 150 2.26 -0.59 17.86
C LYS A 150 1.33 -1.50 17.06
N GLY A 151 1.08 -1.17 15.79
CA GLY A 151 0.25 -1.99 14.90
C GLY A 151 0.86 -3.37 14.67
N LEU A 152 2.16 -3.45 14.41
CA LEU A 152 2.86 -4.72 14.23
C LEU A 152 2.80 -5.58 15.49
N LYS A 153 3.03 -4.97 16.67
CA LYS A 153 2.94 -5.69 17.94
C LYS A 153 1.54 -6.26 18.16
N LYS A 154 0.50 -5.51 17.77
CA LYS A 154 -0.89 -5.98 17.84
C LYS A 154 -1.12 -7.19 16.94
N ILE A 155 -0.61 -7.16 15.70
CA ILE A 155 -0.70 -8.29 14.77
C ILE A 155 0.00 -9.52 15.37
N LEU A 156 1.25 -9.37 15.79
CA LEU A 156 2.03 -10.46 16.41
C LEU A 156 1.33 -11.04 17.63
N SER A 157 0.78 -10.18 18.48
CA SER A 157 0.04 -10.61 19.67
C SER A 157 -1.19 -11.45 19.30
N LYS A 158 -1.96 -11.02 18.30
CA LYS A 158 -3.13 -11.78 17.83
C LYS A 158 -2.73 -13.13 17.21
N MET A 159 -1.58 -13.20 16.57
CA MET A 159 -1.07 -14.43 15.96
C MET A 159 -0.36 -15.34 16.98
N GLY A 160 -0.13 -14.87 18.20
CA GLY A 160 0.59 -15.62 19.22
C GLY A 160 2.08 -15.72 18.95
N ILE A 161 2.65 -14.79 18.18
CA ILE A 161 4.06 -14.79 17.79
C ILE A 161 4.83 -13.78 18.66
N SER A 162 5.75 -14.27 19.49
CA SER A 162 6.55 -13.42 20.39
C SER A 162 7.89 -12.99 19.80
N LEU A 163 8.37 -13.70 18.77
CA LEU A 163 9.68 -13.44 18.15
C LEU A 163 9.47 -13.13 16.67
N ILE A 164 9.91 -11.96 16.21
CA ILE A 164 9.66 -11.49 14.85
C ILE A 164 10.25 -12.42 13.78
N THR A 165 11.36 -13.10 14.07
CA THR A 165 11.94 -14.06 13.12
C THR A 165 10.99 -15.24 12.83
N SER A 166 10.12 -15.57 13.76
CA SER A 166 9.08 -16.61 13.56
C SER A 166 7.94 -16.14 12.66
N TYR A 167 7.86 -14.84 12.39
CA TYR A 167 6.89 -14.28 11.45
C TYR A 167 7.39 -14.40 10.00
N HIS A 168 8.70 -14.42 9.79
CA HIS A 168 9.30 -14.59 8.45
C HIS A 168 8.94 -15.97 7.90
N GLY A 169 8.29 -16.00 6.74
CA GLY A 169 7.93 -17.25 6.07
C GLY A 169 6.86 -18.06 6.79
N ALA A 170 6.07 -17.46 7.68
CA ALA A 170 5.06 -18.15 8.47
C ALA A 170 3.85 -18.63 7.63
N GLN A 171 3.74 -18.21 6.36
CA GLN A 171 2.68 -18.62 5.42
C GLN A 171 1.27 -18.38 5.98
N ILE A 172 1.08 -17.20 6.58
CA ILE A 172 -0.18 -16.83 7.23
C ILE A 172 -1.05 -15.93 6.36
N PHE A 173 -0.62 -15.66 5.13
CA PHE A 173 -1.34 -14.81 4.19
C PHE A 173 -2.01 -15.65 3.10
N GLU A 174 -3.07 -15.10 2.55
CA GLU A 174 -3.78 -15.63 1.39
C GLU A 174 -3.77 -14.56 0.30
N ALA A 175 -3.55 -14.97 -0.94
CA ALA A 175 -3.51 -14.05 -2.08
C ALA A 175 -4.90 -13.92 -2.70
N TYR A 176 -5.28 -12.70 -3.00
CA TYR A 176 -6.48 -12.37 -3.75
C TYR A 176 -6.08 -11.69 -5.05
N GLY A 177 -6.44 -12.29 -6.19
CA GLY A 177 -6.19 -11.71 -7.49
C GLY A 177 -4.74 -11.84 -7.98
N ILE A 178 -3.99 -12.78 -7.43
CA ILE A 178 -2.59 -13.04 -7.82
C ILE A 178 -2.54 -14.41 -8.51
N GLY A 179 -2.05 -14.44 -9.74
CA GLY A 179 -1.97 -15.66 -10.55
C GLY A 179 -0.83 -16.59 -10.14
N PRO A 180 -0.84 -17.84 -10.60
CA PRO A 180 0.15 -18.84 -10.20
C PRO A 180 1.58 -18.45 -10.58
N GLU A 181 1.77 -17.74 -11.69
CA GLU A 181 3.09 -17.27 -12.10
C GLU A 181 3.74 -16.39 -11.03
N LEU A 182 2.99 -15.42 -10.49
CA LEU A 182 3.47 -14.53 -9.43
C LEU A 182 3.70 -15.30 -8.12
N ILE A 183 2.81 -16.24 -7.80
CA ILE A 183 2.94 -17.11 -6.61
C ILE A 183 4.26 -17.90 -6.67
N ASP A 184 4.53 -18.52 -7.82
CA ASP A 184 5.73 -19.36 -7.96
C ASP A 184 7.03 -18.56 -7.87
N VAL A 185 7.02 -17.32 -8.38
CA VAL A 185 8.22 -16.47 -8.39
C VAL A 185 8.51 -15.88 -7.00
N ALA A 186 7.48 -15.38 -6.31
CA ALA A 186 7.71 -14.54 -5.13
C ALA A 186 6.97 -14.96 -3.87
N PHE A 187 5.90 -15.75 -3.99
CA PHE A 187 5.00 -16.02 -2.87
C PHE A 187 4.77 -17.53 -2.67
N LYS A 188 5.79 -18.31 -2.93
CA LYS A 188 5.71 -19.78 -2.88
C LYS A 188 5.12 -20.25 -1.55
N GLY A 189 4.10 -21.10 -1.62
CA GLY A 189 3.39 -21.58 -0.45
C GLY A 189 2.15 -20.77 -0.07
N THR A 190 1.97 -19.59 -0.67
CA THR A 190 0.77 -18.77 -0.44
C THR A 190 -0.40 -19.33 -1.26
N VAL A 191 -1.54 -19.49 -0.60
CA VAL A 191 -2.78 -19.97 -1.25
C VAL A 191 -3.39 -18.85 -2.08
N SER A 192 -3.68 -19.12 -3.35
CA SER A 192 -4.41 -18.22 -4.25
C SER A 192 -5.58 -19.02 -4.86
N ARG A 193 -6.74 -18.91 -4.27
CA ARG A 193 -7.91 -19.75 -4.63
C ARG A 193 -8.55 -19.36 -5.94
N ILE A 194 -8.55 -18.06 -6.26
CA ILE A 194 -9.22 -17.55 -7.46
C ILE A 194 -8.24 -17.21 -8.59
N GLY A 195 -6.93 -17.30 -8.33
CA GLY A 195 -5.93 -16.86 -9.30
C GLY A 195 -5.97 -15.37 -9.54
N GLY A 196 -5.53 -14.93 -10.72
CA GLY A 196 -5.55 -13.52 -11.09
C GLY A 196 -4.36 -13.09 -11.93
N LEU A 197 -3.82 -11.92 -11.64
CA LEU A 197 -2.83 -11.21 -12.44
C LEU A 197 -1.57 -12.05 -12.75
N THR A 198 -1.14 -11.93 -13.99
CA THR A 198 0.18 -12.38 -14.48
C THR A 198 1.21 -11.27 -14.23
N LEU A 199 2.49 -11.56 -14.50
CA LEU A 199 3.56 -10.54 -14.41
C LEU A 199 3.33 -9.39 -15.38
N ASP A 200 2.87 -9.67 -16.61
CA ASP A 200 2.63 -8.61 -17.60
C ASP A 200 1.42 -7.74 -17.22
N GLU A 201 0.39 -8.32 -16.66
CA GLU A 201 -0.76 -7.54 -16.16
C GLU A 201 -0.39 -6.68 -14.96
N LEU A 202 0.45 -7.18 -14.07
CA LEU A 202 0.97 -6.39 -12.95
C LEU A 202 1.87 -5.25 -13.46
N ALA A 203 2.67 -5.50 -14.50
CA ALA A 203 3.48 -4.46 -15.14
C ALA A 203 2.58 -3.38 -15.76
N ALA A 204 1.48 -3.78 -16.40
CA ALA A 204 0.51 -2.84 -16.98
C ALA A 204 -0.14 -1.97 -15.89
N GLU A 205 -0.50 -2.56 -14.74
CA GLU A 205 -1.03 -1.81 -13.60
C GLU A 205 0.02 -0.82 -13.06
N THR A 206 1.26 -1.26 -12.92
CA THR A 206 2.36 -0.39 -12.47
C THR A 206 2.55 0.79 -13.44
N LYS A 207 2.51 0.50 -14.75
CA LYS A 207 2.60 1.54 -15.78
C LYS A 207 1.47 2.56 -15.66
N MET A 208 0.25 2.11 -15.40
CA MET A 208 -0.90 3.00 -15.23
C MET A 208 -0.66 4.01 -14.09
N PHE A 209 -0.07 3.56 -12.96
CA PHE A 209 0.30 4.46 -11.86
C PHE A 209 1.42 5.43 -12.28
N VAL A 210 2.42 4.95 -13.01
CA VAL A 210 3.53 5.79 -13.49
C VAL A 210 2.99 6.86 -14.47
N ASP A 211 2.17 6.48 -15.42
CA ASP A 211 1.57 7.41 -16.39
C ASP A 211 0.74 8.49 -15.67
N SER A 212 0.01 8.09 -14.64
CA SER A 212 -0.77 9.04 -13.81
C SER A 212 0.14 10.00 -13.02
N ALA A 213 1.31 9.51 -12.58
CA ALA A 213 2.26 10.33 -11.80
C ALA A 213 3.10 11.27 -12.67
N PHE A 214 3.32 10.90 -13.93
CA PHE A 214 4.10 11.68 -14.89
C PHE A 214 3.26 11.94 -16.15
N PRO A 215 2.21 12.77 -16.03
CA PRO A 215 1.38 13.10 -17.19
C PRO A 215 2.21 13.86 -18.24
N GLY A 216 1.82 13.76 -19.50
CA GLY A 216 2.50 14.46 -20.60
C GLY A 216 2.44 15.98 -20.44
N GLU A 217 3.21 16.68 -21.24
CA GLU A 217 3.36 18.15 -21.18
C GLU A 217 2.02 18.92 -21.26
N SER A 218 1.00 18.30 -21.81
CA SER A 218 -0.32 18.93 -21.98
C SER A 218 -1.22 18.82 -20.73
N GLU A 219 -0.82 18.01 -19.73
CA GLU A 219 -1.64 17.77 -18.54
C GLU A 219 -0.89 18.23 -17.27
N THR A 220 -1.42 19.27 -16.63
CA THR A 220 -0.89 19.72 -15.34
C THR A 220 -1.63 19.02 -14.22
N MET A 221 -0.90 18.28 -13.38
CA MET A 221 -1.45 17.68 -12.15
C MET A 221 -1.22 18.63 -10.98
N ASP A 222 -2.12 19.60 -10.84
CA ASP A 222 -2.03 20.57 -9.74
C ASP A 222 -2.49 20.00 -8.40
N LYS A 223 -3.36 18.98 -8.43
CA LYS A 223 -3.95 18.43 -7.21
C LYS A 223 -4.16 16.93 -7.31
N LEU A 224 -3.98 16.26 -6.19
CA LEU A 224 -4.28 14.84 -6.09
C LEU A 224 -5.78 14.58 -6.28
N LYS A 225 -6.10 13.48 -6.94
CA LYS A 225 -7.49 13.03 -7.13
C LYS A 225 -8.18 12.83 -5.78
N ILE A 226 -9.40 13.32 -5.65
CA ILE A 226 -10.22 13.10 -4.46
C ILE A 226 -10.92 11.75 -4.63
N SER A 227 -10.54 10.76 -3.83
CA SER A 227 -11.16 9.43 -3.91
C SER A 227 -12.42 9.33 -3.06
N GLY A 228 -12.39 9.85 -1.83
CA GLY A 228 -13.55 9.79 -0.94
C GLY A 228 -13.92 8.38 -0.47
N MET A 229 -13.01 7.42 -0.53
CA MET A 229 -13.32 6.00 -0.23
C MET A 229 -13.67 5.76 1.23
N TYR A 230 -12.96 6.37 2.18
CA TYR A 230 -13.17 6.16 3.62
C TYR A 230 -14.14 7.15 4.24
N GLN A 231 -14.26 8.32 3.65
CA GLN A 231 -15.17 9.38 4.08
C GLN A 231 -15.75 10.06 2.86
N VAL A 232 -17.01 10.47 2.96
CA VAL A 232 -17.65 11.27 1.90
C VAL A 232 -16.82 12.52 1.64
N LYS A 233 -16.51 12.78 0.36
CA LYS A 233 -15.81 13.99 -0.09
C LYS A 233 -16.57 14.56 -1.29
N PRO A 234 -16.65 15.89 -1.41
CA PRO A 234 -17.24 16.49 -2.62
C PRO A 234 -16.49 15.99 -3.86
N ASN A 235 -17.24 15.55 -4.85
CA ASN A 235 -16.73 15.01 -6.11
C ASN A 235 -15.91 13.72 -5.95
N GLY A 236 -16.01 13.04 -4.79
CA GLY A 236 -15.42 11.74 -4.54
C GLY A 236 -16.40 10.61 -4.80
N GLU A 237 -16.04 9.42 -4.33
CA GLU A 237 -16.86 8.22 -4.50
C GLU A 237 -18.22 8.37 -3.78
N TYR A 238 -19.27 7.86 -4.42
CA TYR A 238 -20.62 7.88 -3.84
C TYR A 238 -20.72 6.87 -2.69
N HIS A 239 -21.32 7.31 -1.57
CA HIS A 239 -21.61 6.45 -0.42
C HIS A 239 -23.13 6.30 -0.28
N GLY A 240 -23.60 5.06 -0.16
CA GLY A 240 -25.02 4.75 0.00
C GLY A 240 -25.61 5.38 1.25
N ASN A 241 -24.84 5.43 2.33
CA ASN A 241 -25.21 6.15 3.55
C ASN A 241 -24.57 7.53 3.50
N ASN A 242 -25.30 8.51 3.09
CA ASN A 242 -24.81 9.88 2.95
C ASN A 242 -25.76 10.88 3.63
N GLN A 243 -25.31 12.11 3.70
CA GLN A 243 -26.03 13.17 4.43
C GLN A 243 -27.39 13.46 3.81
N GLU A 244 -27.50 13.42 2.48
CA GLU A 244 -28.76 13.68 1.78
C GLU A 244 -29.82 12.62 2.09
N MET A 245 -29.46 11.36 1.96
CA MET A 245 -30.34 10.23 2.30
C MET A 245 -30.81 10.31 3.75
N SER A 246 -29.89 10.62 4.67
CA SER A 246 -30.23 10.73 6.09
C SER A 246 -31.21 11.87 6.35
N LYS A 247 -31.01 13.03 5.74
CA LYS A 247 -31.91 14.19 5.90
C LYS A 247 -33.31 13.90 5.38
N LEU A 248 -33.40 13.27 4.19
CA LEU A 248 -34.70 12.91 3.60
C LEU A 248 -35.44 11.92 4.51
N LEU A 249 -34.73 10.89 4.98
CA LEU A 249 -35.32 9.89 5.86
C LEU A 249 -35.77 10.50 7.18
N HIS A 250 -34.94 11.33 7.83
CA HIS A 250 -35.26 11.97 9.10
C HIS A 250 -36.52 12.83 8.97
N LYS A 251 -36.64 13.61 7.87
CA LYS A 251 -37.79 14.43 7.61
C LYS A 251 -39.03 13.58 7.33
N ALA A 252 -38.89 12.52 6.54
CA ALA A 252 -39.96 11.60 6.18
C ALA A 252 -40.63 10.97 7.42
N ILE A 253 -39.84 10.61 8.43
CA ILE A 253 -40.37 9.97 9.66
C ILE A 253 -40.64 10.95 10.79
N GLY A 254 -40.44 12.24 10.57
CA GLY A 254 -40.66 13.25 11.62
C GLY A 254 -39.67 13.18 12.77
N LEU A 255 -38.42 12.81 12.50
CA LEU A 255 -37.39 12.72 13.54
C LEU A 255 -37.11 14.13 14.12
N GLY A 256 -37.13 14.24 15.42
CA GLY A 256 -36.96 15.54 16.10
C GLY A 256 -38.23 16.17 16.59
N GLY A 257 -39.38 15.52 16.39
CA GLY A 257 -40.68 15.99 16.89
C GLY A 257 -41.57 16.65 15.84
N ASP A 258 -41.10 16.73 14.61
CA ASP A 258 -41.91 17.21 13.49
C ASP A 258 -42.91 16.12 13.06
N ALA A 259 -43.97 16.52 12.34
CA ALA A 259 -44.90 15.57 11.74
C ALA A 259 -44.19 14.79 10.62
N PRO A 260 -44.48 13.51 10.44
CA PRO A 260 -43.94 12.77 9.28
C PRO A 260 -44.35 13.43 7.97
N ASP A 261 -43.45 13.50 7.01
CA ASP A 261 -43.62 14.18 5.73
C ASP A 261 -43.65 13.18 4.56
N ALA A 262 -44.85 12.94 4.02
CA ALA A 262 -45.06 12.00 2.92
C ALA A 262 -44.28 12.40 1.65
N GLU A 263 -44.14 13.69 1.39
CA GLU A 263 -43.39 14.17 0.22
C GLU A 263 -41.90 13.86 0.37
N SER A 264 -41.35 14.09 1.56
CA SER A 264 -39.97 13.71 1.84
C SER A 264 -39.72 12.18 1.76
N TYR A 265 -40.74 11.39 2.09
CA TYR A 265 -40.66 9.93 1.92
C TYR A 265 -40.56 9.54 0.44
N LYS A 266 -41.39 10.17 -0.41
CA LYS A 266 -41.33 9.95 -1.87
C LYS A 266 -39.95 10.31 -2.43
N LEU A 267 -39.41 11.46 -2.03
CA LEU A 267 -38.08 11.90 -2.45
C LEU A 267 -36.99 10.91 -1.96
N TYR A 268 -37.12 10.40 -0.75
CA TYR A 268 -36.23 9.40 -0.22
C TYR A 268 -36.25 8.11 -1.08
N GLU A 269 -37.46 7.63 -1.41
CA GLU A 269 -37.64 6.45 -2.27
C GLU A 269 -37.03 6.68 -3.66
N GLU A 270 -37.31 7.81 -4.26
CA GLU A 270 -36.77 8.17 -5.56
C GLU A 270 -35.25 8.18 -5.54
N HIS A 271 -34.65 8.86 -4.54
CA HIS A 271 -33.20 8.92 -4.39
C HIS A 271 -32.61 7.53 -4.19
N ARG A 272 -33.24 6.69 -3.37
CA ARG A 272 -32.79 5.31 -3.12
C ARG A 272 -32.81 4.48 -4.42
N ASN A 273 -33.84 4.64 -5.24
CA ASN A 273 -34.04 3.86 -6.46
C ASN A 273 -33.14 4.33 -7.62
N THR A 274 -32.71 5.59 -7.62
CA THR A 274 -31.89 6.17 -8.70
C THR A 274 -30.39 6.27 -8.35
N ARG A 275 -30.02 5.97 -7.11
CA ARG A 275 -28.62 6.08 -6.67
C ARG A 275 -27.69 5.10 -7.40
N PRO A 276 -26.40 5.43 -7.52
CA PRO A 276 -25.43 4.46 -8.04
C PRO A 276 -25.37 3.20 -7.18
N ALA A 277 -25.07 2.07 -7.78
CA ALA A 277 -24.89 0.81 -7.06
C ALA A 277 -23.71 0.95 -6.07
N THR A 278 -23.93 0.56 -4.81
CA THR A 278 -22.93 0.66 -3.75
C THR A 278 -22.52 -0.72 -3.18
N CYS A 279 -23.22 -1.77 -3.56
CA CYS A 279 -22.91 -3.12 -3.14
C CYS A 279 -23.37 -4.11 -4.22
N LEU A 280 -22.91 -5.35 -4.11
CA LEU A 280 -23.23 -6.39 -5.08
C LEU A 280 -24.74 -6.59 -5.21
N ARG A 281 -25.46 -6.54 -4.09
CA ARG A 281 -26.93 -6.69 -4.10
C ARG A 281 -27.60 -5.69 -5.06
N ASP A 282 -27.09 -4.46 -5.15
CA ASP A 282 -27.67 -3.43 -6.03
C ASP A 282 -27.55 -3.79 -7.51
N ARG A 283 -26.73 -4.79 -7.85
CA ARG A 283 -26.52 -5.28 -9.23
C ARG A 283 -27.32 -6.55 -9.52
N LEU A 284 -27.92 -7.16 -8.48
CA LEU A 284 -28.70 -8.38 -8.65
C LEU A 284 -30.18 -8.05 -8.83
N ASP A 285 -30.83 -8.71 -9.78
CA ASP A 285 -32.28 -8.61 -10.00
C ASP A 285 -32.95 -9.62 -9.07
N ILE A 286 -33.21 -9.18 -7.84
CA ILE A 286 -33.84 -10.02 -6.82
C ILE A 286 -35.22 -9.48 -6.55
N UNK A 287 -35.79 -10.05 -7.30
CA UNK A 287 -37.12 -9.69 -7.16
C UNK A 287 -37.72 -10.02 -6.22
#